data_6de5cf1241828401b5ba691ceeb124d2
#
_entry.id   6de5cf1241828401b5ba691ceeb124d2
#
_cell.length_a   1.000
_cell.length_b   1.000
_cell.length_c   1.000
_cell.angle_alpha   90.00
_cell.angle_beta   90.00
_cell.angle_gamma   90.00
#
_symmetry.space_group_name_H-M   'P 1'
#
loop_
_entity.id
_entity.type
_entity.pdbx_description
1 polymer ?
#
loop_
_entity_poly.entity_id
_entity_poly.type
_entity_poly.pdbx_seq_one_letter_code
_entity_poly.pdbx_strand_id
1 'polypeptide(L)'
;YISIFILSTLTIFLLSTVIFIKSSLQNEILKTLESHNDFIIQREFGGRIFDIENQLEDKLRNIYGVKNITKRVYGRYKFLSEDVYFTIIGVDFSNLNKELKNLGLQNISKDEMIVGFEVDNLLKKYKYTNYYDFFLPNKEIKKVKIAKVLEKESNIISSDIIILDINLARDILGINRDFSTNIAFDVPNELERTNIKQKLQRLDLDLNIIQKEDILKKYETIFNYKGGVFLILYLVVLFAFIMILYQRYSQVSINERKQIAIFKAIGYSVRDIIKIKMSENFVVAFVSYLFGVLLAYFFVFILNAPILKNIFIDFSNIKNDFIIYPYIEFSTFVTLFLFFMVLFLSSVLIPVWKISAINPYESLR
;
A
#
# COMPACT_ATOMS: atom_id res chain seq x y z
N TYR A 1 21.59 14.07 27.13
CA TYR A 1 20.24 14.20 26.56
C TYR A 1 20.24 14.24 25.03
N ILE A 2 21.18 14.89 24.35
CA ILE A 2 21.24 15.01 22.90
C ILE A 2 21.31 13.64 22.22
N SER A 3 22.17 12.73 22.68
CA SER A 3 22.29 11.36 22.12
C SER A 3 21.01 10.56 22.28
N ILE A 4 20.32 10.69 23.43
CA ILE A 4 19.03 10.04 23.70
C ILE A 4 17.98 10.60 22.76
N PHE A 5 17.93 11.92 22.61
CA PHE A 5 17.02 12.60 21.70
C PHE A 5 17.18 12.10 20.24
N ILE A 6 18.43 12.08 19.74
CA ILE A 6 18.72 11.63 18.38
C ILE A 6 18.31 10.16 18.18
N LEU A 7 18.68 9.28 19.13
CA LEU A 7 18.36 7.86 19.06
C LEU A 7 16.84 7.61 19.12
N SER A 8 16.15 8.31 20.03
CA SER A 8 14.70 8.24 20.17
C SER A 8 13.98 8.73 18.91
N THR A 9 14.43 9.87 18.35
CA THR A 9 13.90 10.42 17.10
C THR A 9 14.08 9.43 15.95
N LEU A 10 15.27 8.82 15.83
CA LEU A 10 15.54 7.83 14.79
C LEU A 10 14.65 6.59 14.93
N THR A 11 14.45 6.10 16.16
CA THR A 11 13.59 4.93 16.42
C THR A 11 12.15 5.20 16.01
N ILE A 12 11.59 6.36 16.37
CA ILE A 12 10.23 6.77 15.97
C ILE A 12 10.15 7.02 14.46
N PHE A 13 11.14 7.65 13.88
CA PHE A 13 11.22 7.88 12.44
C PHE A 13 11.10 6.56 11.66
N LEU A 14 11.85 5.53 12.02
CA LEU A 14 11.80 4.23 11.35
C LEU A 14 10.42 3.58 11.46
N LEU A 15 9.84 3.56 12.66
CA LEU A 15 8.51 2.96 12.86
C LEU A 15 7.43 3.72 12.10
N SER A 16 7.39 5.04 12.24
CA SER A 16 6.39 5.89 11.59
C SER A 16 6.48 5.79 10.07
N THR A 17 7.69 5.72 9.50
CA THR A 17 7.91 5.56 8.07
C THR A 17 7.22 4.32 7.52
N VAL A 18 7.43 3.16 8.16
CA VAL A 18 6.81 1.89 7.71
C VAL A 18 5.29 1.94 7.81
N ILE A 19 4.76 2.48 8.90
CA ILE A 19 3.32 2.58 9.11
C ILE A 19 2.68 3.54 8.11
N PHE A 20 3.29 4.70 7.84
CA PHE A 20 2.78 5.67 6.87
C PHE A 20 2.75 5.12 5.46
N ILE A 21 3.81 4.44 5.02
CA ILE A 21 3.81 3.78 3.71
C ILE A 21 2.68 2.76 3.63
N LYS A 22 2.59 1.85 4.62
CA LYS A 22 1.57 0.80 4.65
C LYS A 22 0.16 1.37 4.61
N SER A 23 -0.18 2.32 5.50
CA SER A 23 -1.52 2.92 5.58
C SER A 23 -1.92 3.64 4.30
N SER A 24 -0.98 4.40 3.72
CA SER A 24 -1.23 5.14 2.50
C SER A 24 -1.45 4.22 1.31
N LEU A 25 -0.64 3.16 1.17
CA LEU A 25 -0.81 2.17 0.10
C LEU A 25 -2.10 1.37 0.25
N GLN A 26 -2.46 0.97 1.46
CA GLN A 26 -3.73 0.28 1.71
C GLN A 26 -4.92 1.16 1.34
N ASN A 27 -4.91 2.43 1.74
CA ASN A 27 -5.98 3.36 1.40
C ASN A 27 -6.08 3.62 -0.11
N GLU A 28 -4.96 3.71 -0.81
CA GLU A 28 -4.92 3.90 -2.26
C GLU A 28 -5.57 2.71 -2.98
N ILE A 29 -5.26 1.49 -2.57
CA ILE A 29 -5.86 0.28 -3.12
C ILE A 29 -7.34 0.20 -2.79
N LEU A 30 -7.75 0.56 -1.57
CA LEU A 30 -9.16 0.62 -1.18
C LEU A 30 -9.94 1.54 -2.11
N LYS A 31 -9.47 2.76 -2.31
CA LYS A 31 -10.09 3.74 -3.22
C LYS A 31 -10.16 3.24 -4.67
N THR A 32 -9.10 2.60 -5.14
CA THR A 32 -9.07 2.02 -6.48
C THR A 32 -10.12 0.92 -6.63
N LEU A 33 -10.22 0.03 -5.64
CA LEU A 33 -11.17 -1.07 -5.68
C LEU A 33 -12.61 -0.64 -5.45
N GLU A 34 -12.87 0.52 -4.81
CA GLU A 34 -14.23 1.06 -4.67
C GLU A 34 -14.92 1.27 -6.02
N SER A 35 -14.18 1.62 -7.05
CA SER A 35 -14.67 1.79 -8.41
C SER A 35 -14.79 0.50 -9.22
N HIS A 36 -14.24 -0.61 -8.74
CA HIS A 36 -14.27 -1.90 -9.44
C HIS A 36 -15.59 -2.64 -9.23
N ASN A 37 -15.93 -3.53 -10.19
CA ASN A 37 -17.10 -4.39 -10.08
C ASN A 37 -17.02 -5.31 -8.85
N ASP A 38 -18.17 -5.63 -8.28
CA ASP A 38 -18.28 -6.48 -7.08
C ASP A 38 -17.79 -7.90 -7.32
N PHE A 39 -17.98 -8.42 -8.54
CA PHE A 39 -17.62 -9.77 -8.94
C PHE A 39 -16.86 -9.79 -10.26
N ILE A 40 -15.87 -10.67 -10.33
CA ILE A 40 -15.16 -11.05 -11.54
C ILE A 40 -15.22 -12.57 -11.65
N ILE A 41 -15.70 -13.07 -12.78
CA ILE A 41 -15.70 -14.49 -13.10
C ILE A 41 -14.64 -14.76 -14.15
N GLN A 42 -13.82 -15.75 -13.92
CA GLN A 42 -12.86 -16.29 -14.89
C GLN A 42 -12.91 -17.83 -14.87
N ARG A 43 -12.58 -18.45 -15.99
CA ARG A 43 -12.43 -19.89 -16.02
C ARG A 43 -11.01 -20.25 -15.61
N GLU A 44 -10.86 -21.14 -14.64
CA GLU A 44 -9.56 -21.56 -14.15
C GLU A 44 -9.54 -23.10 -14.05
N PHE A 45 -8.56 -23.70 -14.71
CA PHE A 45 -8.34 -25.14 -14.62
C PHE A 45 -6.85 -25.44 -14.44
N GLY A 46 -6.52 -26.22 -13.42
CA GLY A 46 -5.13 -26.56 -13.12
C GLY A 46 -4.22 -25.36 -12.84
N GLY A 47 -4.76 -24.27 -12.28
CA GLY A 47 -4.01 -23.03 -12.00
C GLY A 47 -3.75 -22.15 -13.24
N ARG A 48 -4.39 -22.44 -14.37
CA ARG A 48 -4.31 -21.63 -15.59
C ARG A 48 -5.67 -21.02 -15.90
N ILE A 49 -5.63 -19.77 -16.34
CA ILE A 49 -6.81 -19.02 -16.77
C ILE A 49 -7.10 -19.38 -18.24
N PHE A 50 -8.34 -19.67 -18.53
CA PHE A 50 -8.87 -19.95 -19.86
C PHE A 50 -9.93 -18.94 -20.23
N ASP A 51 -10.14 -18.77 -21.54
CA ASP A 51 -11.18 -17.88 -22.04
C ASP A 51 -12.58 -18.46 -21.74
N ILE A 52 -13.51 -17.57 -21.47
CA ILE A 52 -14.91 -17.88 -21.17
C ILE A 52 -15.76 -17.61 -22.41
N GLU A 53 -16.67 -18.52 -22.71
CA GLU A 53 -17.69 -18.33 -23.76
C GLU A 53 -18.59 -17.15 -23.41
N ASN A 54 -18.84 -16.28 -24.39
CA ASN A 54 -19.72 -15.13 -24.22
C ASN A 54 -21.16 -15.47 -23.86
N GLN A 55 -21.62 -16.72 -24.15
CA GLN A 55 -22.94 -17.23 -23.77
C GLN A 55 -23.18 -17.26 -22.24
N LEU A 56 -22.12 -17.28 -21.45
CA LEU A 56 -22.25 -17.20 -19.99
C LEU A 56 -22.91 -15.90 -19.54
N GLU A 57 -22.75 -14.82 -20.30
CA GLU A 57 -23.41 -13.52 -20.02
C GLU A 57 -24.93 -13.69 -19.95
N ASP A 58 -25.54 -14.47 -20.88
CA ASP A 58 -26.98 -14.67 -20.90
C ASP A 58 -27.49 -15.45 -19.68
N LYS A 59 -26.67 -16.42 -19.20
CA LYS A 59 -26.95 -17.11 -17.94
C LYS A 59 -26.89 -16.20 -16.75
N LEU A 60 -25.90 -15.26 -16.71
CA LEU A 60 -25.75 -14.28 -15.66
C LEU A 60 -26.88 -13.26 -15.63
N ARG A 61 -27.38 -12.82 -16.78
CA ARG A 61 -28.54 -11.90 -16.89
C ARG A 61 -29.82 -12.47 -16.25
N ASN A 62 -29.97 -13.80 -16.26
CA ASN A 62 -31.10 -14.48 -15.67
C ASN A 62 -30.99 -14.63 -14.13
N ILE A 63 -29.90 -14.29 -13.53
CA ILE A 63 -29.71 -14.31 -12.06
C ILE A 63 -30.24 -13.02 -11.48
N TYR A 64 -31.28 -13.08 -10.67
CA TYR A 64 -31.83 -11.93 -9.97
C TYR A 64 -30.76 -11.30 -9.03
N GLY A 65 -30.65 -9.99 -9.09
CA GLY A 65 -29.66 -9.26 -8.28
C GLY A 65 -28.35 -8.91 -9.00
N VAL A 66 -28.07 -9.54 -10.15
CA VAL A 66 -26.91 -9.24 -11.01
C VAL A 66 -27.19 -8.02 -11.88
N LYS A 67 -26.27 -7.05 -11.92
CA LYS A 67 -26.35 -5.83 -12.72
C LYS A 67 -25.02 -5.51 -13.38
N ASN A 68 -25.03 -4.60 -14.35
CA ASN A 68 -23.84 -4.02 -15.00
C ASN A 68 -22.84 -5.09 -15.50
N ILE A 69 -23.35 -6.12 -16.18
CA ILE A 69 -22.51 -7.20 -16.71
C ILE A 69 -21.63 -6.64 -17.82
N THR A 70 -20.33 -6.84 -17.70
CA THR A 70 -19.31 -6.37 -18.65
C THR A 70 -18.35 -7.49 -19.00
N LYS A 71 -18.29 -7.85 -20.26
CA LYS A 71 -17.25 -8.75 -20.80
C LYS A 71 -15.95 -8.00 -20.90
N ARG A 72 -14.86 -8.61 -20.52
CA ARG A 72 -13.52 -8.03 -20.61
C ARG A 72 -12.55 -9.02 -21.22
N VAL A 73 -11.64 -8.47 -21.99
CA VAL A 73 -10.49 -9.19 -22.51
C VAL A 73 -9.27 -8.68 -21.80
N TYR A 74 -8.52 -9.57 -21.17
CA TYR A 74 -7.35 -9.24 -20.39
C TYR A 74 -6.17 -10.09 -20.83
N GLY A 75 -5.01 -9.48 -21.02
CA GLY A 75 -3.82 -10.22 -21.39
C GLY A 75 -2.55 -9.38 -21.24
N ARG A 76 -1.41 -10.03 -21.40
CA ARG A 76 -0.10 -9.38 -21.37
C ARG A 76 0.46 -9.29 -22.78
N TYR A 77 0.87 -8.10 -23.18
CA TYR A 77 1.53 -7.83 -24.45
C TYR A 77 3.00 -7.49 -24.19
N LYS A 78 3.90 -8.23 -24.82
CA LYS A 78 5.34 -7.99 -24.67
C LYS A 78 5.76 -6.77 -25.49
N PHE A 79 6.37 -5.79 -24.83
CA PHE A 79 7.00 -4.67 -25.51
C PHE A 79 8.39 -5.10 -26.04
N LEU A 80 8.54 -5.11 -27.34
CA LEU A 80 9.71 -5.71 -27.98
C LEU A 80 11.03 -4.95 -27.75
N SER A 81 10.95 -3.66 -27.47
CA SER A 81 12.14 -2.81 -27.28
C SER A 81 12.78 -2.94 -25.90
N GLU A 82 12.05 -3.46 -24.94
CA GLU A 82 12.51 -3.82 -23.59
C GLU A 82 11.86 -5.13 -23.15
N ASP A 83 12.40 -5.80 -22.13
CA ASP A 83 11.81 -7.05 -21.62
C ASP A 83 10.71 -6.74 -20.59
N VAL A 84 9.72 -5.96 -21.02
CA VAL A 84 8.58 -5.50 -20.22
C VAL A 84 7.27 -5.96 -20.85
N TYR A 85 6.25 -6.14 -20.00
CA TYR A 85 4.92 -6.51 -20.46
C TYR A 85 3.92 -5.40 -20.11
N PHE A 86 3.14 -4.98 -21.12
CA PHE A 86 1.96 -4.15 -20.91
C PHE A 86 0.77 -5.02 -20.56
N THR A 87 -0.07 -4.54 -19.68
CA THR A 87 -1.35 -5.16 -19.35
C THR A 87 -2.43 -4.59 -20.26
N ILE A 88 -2.93 -5.39 -21.19
CA ILE A 88 -4.03 -4.99 -22.09
C ILE A 88 -5.36 -5.33 -21.44
N ILE A 89 -6.28 -4.37 -21.41
CA ILE A 89 -7.67 -4.51 -21.00
C ILE A 89 -8.57 -4.06 -22.15
N GLY A 90 -9.27 -5.01 -22.73
CA GLY A 90 -10.32 -4.77 -23.73
C GLY A 90 -11.69 -4.65 -23.06
N VAL A 91 -12.38 -3.53 -23.30
CA VAL A 91 -13.74 -3.26 -22.81
C VAL A 91 -14.61 -2.78 -23.96
N ASP A 92 -15.91 -3.01 -23.86
CA ASP A 92 -16.85 -2.52 -24.87
C ASP A 92 -17.08 -1.02 -24.70
N PHE A 93 -16.52 -0.22 -25.59
CA PHE A 93 -16.67 1.25 -25.60
C PHE A 93 -18.11 1.70 -25.89
N SER A 94 -18.95 0.84 -26.44
CA SER A 94 -20.37 1.16 -26.68
C SER A 94 -21.24 0.95 -25.42
N ASN A 95 -20.78 0.16 -24.46
CA ASN A 95 -21.51 -0.13 -23.20
C ASN A 95 -20.63 0.08 -21.98
N LEU A 96 -20.28 1.34 -21.77
CA LEU A 96 -19.37 1.73 -20.68
C LEU A 96 -20.04 1.71 -19.30
N ASN A 97 -19.41 1.05 -18.33
CA ASN A 97 -19.74 1.13 -16.92
C ASN A 97 -19.55 2.54 -16.38
N LYS A 98 -20.13 2.82 -15.21
CA LYS A 98 -19.95 4.08 -14.48
C LYS A 98 -18.47 4.40 -14.24
N GLU A 99 -17.66 3.39 -13.92
CA GLU A 99 -16.21 3.50 -13.72
C GLU A 99 -15.49 4.01 -14.97
N LEU A 100 -15.74 3.36 -16.10
CA LEU A 100 -15.11 3.71 -17.39
C LEU A 100 -15.60 5.09 -17.90
N LYS A 101 -16.84 5.46 -17.59
CA LYS A 101 -17.36 6.80 -17.84
C LYS A 101 -16.63 7.86 -17.04
N ASN A 102 -16.32 7.60 -15.78
CA ASN A 102 -15.57 8.50 -14.91
C ASN A 102 -14.11 8.68 -15.39
N LEU A 103 -13.53 7.66 -16.04
CA LEU A 103 -12.22 7.76 -16.69
C LEU A 103 -12.24 8.58 -17.99
N GLY A 104 -13.42 9.09 -18.40
CA GLY A 104 -13.55 9.94 -19.59
C GLY A 104 -13.54 9.18 -20.91
N LEU A 105 -13.93 7.91 -20.90
CA LEU A 105 -13.99 7.04 -22.09
C LEU A 105 -15.15 7.33 -23.04
N GLN A 106 -16.01 8.30 -22.74
CA GLN A 106 -17.25 8.54 -23.49
C GLN A 106 -17.03 9.01 -24.94
N ASN A 107 -15.85 9.53 -25.27
CA ASN A 107 -15.54 10.17 -26.56
C ASN A 107 -14.36 9.51 -27.30
N ILE A 108 -14.09 8.23 -27.01
CA ILE A 108 -12.92 7.55 -27.60
C ILE A 108 -13.38 6.64 -28.72
N SER A 109 -12.69 6.69 -29.85
CA SER A 109 -12.96 5.85 -31.02
C SER A 109 -12.47 4.42 -30.79
N LYS A 110 -13.06 3.45 -31.51
CA LYS A 110 -12.69 2.02 -31.38
C LYS A 110 -11.24 1.72 -31.80
N ASP A 111 -10.62 2.59 -32.59
CA ASP A 111 -9.21 2.48 -33.03
C ASP A 111 -8.26 3.33 -32.18
N GLU A 112 -8.70 3.77 -31.02
CA GLU A 112 -7.90 4.56 -30.09
C GLU A 112 -7.67 3.79 -28.78
N MET A 113 -6.62 4.18 -28.05
CA MET A 113 -6.27 3.58 -26.77
C MET A 113 -6.08 4.61 -25.68
N ILE A 114 -6.30 4.17 -24.44
CA ILE A 114 -5.88 4.88 -23.24
C ILE A 114 -4.70 4.13 -22.66
N VAL A 115 -3.68 4.88 -22.27
CA VAL A 115 -2.46 4.32 -21.70
C VAL A 115 -2.24 4.80 -20.28
N GLY A 116 -1.73 3.93 -19.43
CA GLY A 116 -1.25 4.30 -18.11
C GLY A 116 -0.03 5.24 -18.22
N PHE A 117 0.22 6.00 -17.16
CA PHE A 117 1.31 6.99 -17.13
C PHE A 117 2.68 6.38 -17.43
N GLU A 118 2.99 5.20 -16.89
CA GLU A 118 4.29 4.56 -17.11
C GLU A 118 4.43 3.96 -18.51
N VAL A 119 3.31 3.49 -19.09
CA VAL A 119 3.28 3.05 -20.49
C VAL A 119 3.57 4.25 -21.41
N ASP A 120 2.95 5.40 -21.16
CA ASP A 120 3.18 6.63 -21.93
C ASP A 120 4.64 7.09 -21.86
N ASN A 121 5.23 7.09 -20.64
CA ASN A 121 6.65 7.43 -20.45
C ASN A 121 7.57 6.48 -21.23
N LEU A 122 7.28 5.18 -21.18
CA LEU A 122 8.06 4.20 -21.91
C LEU A 122 7.90 4.33 -23.41
N LEU A 123 6.69 4.55 -23.91
CA LEU A 123 6.43 4.79 -25.33
C LEU A 123 7.14 6.05 -25.82
N LYS A 124 7.09 7.15 -25.08
CA LYS A 124 7.81 8.40 -25.41
C LYS A 124 9.32 8.23 -25.45
N LYS A 125 9.90 7.44 -24.57
CA LYS A 125 11.34 7.08 -24.58
C LYS A 125 11.76 6.47 -25.92
N TYR A 126 10.86 5.71 -26.56
CA TYR A 126 11.07 5.10 -27.88
C TYR A 126 10.44 5.90 -29.03
N LYS A 127 10.12 7.19 -28.79
CA LYS A 127 9.58 8.13 -29.79
C LYS A 127 8.15 7.81 -30.28
N TYR A 128 7.41 6.98 -29.60
CA TYR A 128 5.98 6.78 -29.81
C TYR A 128 5.20 7.84 -29.01
N THR A 129 4.86 8.97 -29.62
CA THR A 129 4.19 10.09 -28.92
C THR A 129 2.68 10.10 -29.08
N ASN A 130 2.18 9.72 -30.25
CA ASN A 130 0.75 9.84 -30.59
C ASN A 130 0.10 8.51 -30.93
N TYR A 131 0.87 7.49 -31.21
CA TYR A 131 0.39 6.18 -31.60
C TYR A 131 1.42 5.12 -31.22
N TYR A 132 0.95 3.86 -31.20
CA TYR A 132 1.81 2.69 -31.07
C TYR A 132 1.40 1.63 -32.08
N ASP A 133 2.38 0.91 -32.62
CA ASP A 133 2.21 -0.14 -33.61
C ASP A 133 2.22 -1.51 -32.92
N PHE A 134 1.04 -2.12 -32.79
CA PHE A 134 0.91 -3.46 -32.22
C PHE A 134 1.17 -4.54 -33.27
N PHE A 135 1.97 -5.52 -32.92
CA PHE A 135 2.13 -6.74 -33.71
C PHE A 135 1.07 -7.74 -33.34
N LEU A 136 0.22 -8.09 -34.32
CA LEU A 136 -0.83 -9.06 -34.17
C LEU A 136 -0.29 -10.48 -34.28
N PRO A 137 -1.00 -11.52 -33.79
CA PRO A 137 -0.58 -12.91 -33.94
C PRO A 137 -0.46 -13.39 -35.39
N ASN A 138 -1.22 -12.79 -36.30
CA ASN A 138 -1.15 -13.04 -37.75
C ASN A 138 0.04 -12.33 -38.42
N LYS A 139 0.93 -11.69 -37.65
CA LYS A 139 2.11 -10.89 -38.09
C LYS A 139 1.74 -9.57 -38.79
N GLU A 140 0.50 -9.17 -38.80
CA GLU A 140 0.11 -7.84 -39.25
C GLU A 140 0.45 -6.78 -38.17
N ILE A 141 0.60 -5.54 -38.62
CA ILE A 141 0.84 -4.41 -37.75
C ILE A 141 -0.43 -3.57 -37.66
N LYS A 142 -0.94 -3.38 -36.45
CA LYS A 142 -2.10 -2.50 -36.21
C LYS A 142 -1.64 -1.23 -35.51
N LYS A 143 -1.79 -0.12 -36.20
CA LYS A 143 -1.51 1.20 -35.66
C LYS A 143 -2.68 1.68 -34.81
N VAL A 144 -2.42 2.02 -33.54
CA VAL A 144 -3.44 2.47 -32.59
C VAL A 144 -3.03 3.82 -32.03
N LYS A 145 -3.94 4.80 -32.07
CA LYS A 145 -3.69 6.15 -31.61
C LYS A 145 -3.88 6.26 -30.11
N ILE A 146 -3.02 7.01 -29.44
CA ILE A 146 -3.16 7.34 -28.02
C ILE A 146 -4.17 8.51 -27.91
N ALA A 147 -5.36 8.22 -27.35
CA ALA A 147 -6.40 9.22 -27.12
C ALA A 147 -6.23 9.95 -25.79
N LYS A 148 -5.82 9.21 -24.76
CA LYS A 148 -5.70 9.74 -23.40
C LYS A 148 -4.61 9.01 -22.64
N VAL A 149 -3.91 9.76 -21.79
CA VAL A 149 -2.99 9.20 -20.77
C VAL A 149 -3.69 9.29 -19.42
N LEU A 150 -3.71 8.19 -18.67
CA LEU A 150 -4.21 8.20 -17.31
C LEU A 150 -3.28 9.02 -16.43
N GLU A 151 -3.86 9.82 -15.56
CA GLU A 151 -3.10 10.69 -14.66
C GLU A 151 -2.19 9.86 -13.73
N LYS A 152 -1.00 10.40 -13.43
CA LYS A 152 -0.03 9.77 -12.52
C LYS A 152 -0.65 9.43 -11.15
N GLU A 153 -1.67 10.17 -10.79
CA GLU A 153 -2.42 10.06 -9.54
C GLU A 153 -3.42 8.89 -9.53
N SER A 154 -3.72 8.37 -10.71
CA SER A 154 -4.86 7.49 -10.83
C SER A 154 -4.61 6.05 -10.41
N ASN A 155 -3.37 5.59 -10.11
CA ASN A 155 -3.27 4.29 -9.42
C ASN A 155 -1.96 3.51 -9.56
N ILE A 156 -1.59 2.88 -8.46
CA ILE A 156 -0.60 1.80 -8.35
C ILE A 156 -0.91 0.61 -9.29
N ILE A 157 -2.20 0.37 -9.58
CA ILE A 157 -2.67 -0.80 -10.34
C ILE A 157 -2.78 -0.50 -11.84
N SER A 158 -2.93 0.77 -12.23
CA SER A 158 -3.20 1.16 -13.62
C SER A 158 -2.02 1.76 -14.38
N SER A 159 -0.84 1.76 -13.78
CA SER A 159 0.34 2.39 -14.38
C SER A 159 0.84 1.69 -15.65
N ASP A 160 0.71 0.36 -15.72
CA ASP A 160 1.16 -0.51 -16.82
C ASP A 160 0.03 -0.94 -17.76
N ILE A 161 -1.15 -0.32 -17.63
CA ILE A 161 -2.37 -0.72 -18.35
C ILE A 161 -2.50 0.03 -19.68
N ILE A 162 -2.99 -0.69 -20.68
CA ILE A 162 -3.51 -0.15 -21.95
C ILE A 162 -4.98 -0.57 -22.07
N ILE A 163 -5.89 0.41 -22.14
CA ILE A 163 -7.32 0.15 -22.31
C ILE A 163 -7.67 0.36 -23.79
N LEU A 164 -8.34 -0.65 -24.37
CA LEU A 164 -8.71 -0.72 -25.78
C LEU A 164 -10.18 -1.11 -25.92
N ASP A 165 -10.75 -0.87 -27.12
CA ASP A 165 -12.00 -1.54 -27.49
C ASP A 165 -11.82 -3.06 -27.44
N ILE A 166 -12.85 -3.77 -26.98
CA ILE A 166 -12.78 -5.22 -26.77
C ILE A 166 -12.41 -6.01 -28.03
N ASN A 167 -12.85 -5.58 -29.21
CA ASN A 167 -12.53 -6.27 -30.45
C ASN A 167 -11.09 -6.03 -30.87
N LEU A 168 -10.59 -4.80 -30.69
CA LEU A 168 -9.18 -4.47 -30.93
C LEU A 168 -8.26 -5.25 -29.98
N ALA A 169 -8.64 -5.34 -28.71
CA ALA A 169 -7.88 -6.12 -27.72
C ALA A 169 -7.85 -7.63 -28.08
N ARG A 170 -8.95 -8.16 -28.58
CA ARG A 170 -9.01 -9.56 -29.07
C ARG A 170 -8.08 -9.79 -30.25
N ASP A 171 -8.07 -8.87 -31.21
CA ASP A 171 -7.20 -8.97 -32.38
C ASP A 171 -5.71 -8.93 -31.96
N ILE A 172 -5.34 -8.08 -30.99
CA ILE A 172 -3.97 -7.96 -30.49
C ILE A 172 -3.55 -9.20 -29.68
N LEU A 173 -4.42 -9.74 -28.85
CA LEU A 173 -4.13 -10.88 -27.96
C LEU A 173 -4.39 -12.22 -28.63
N GLY A 174 -5.01 -12.26 -29.82
CA GLY A 174 -5.33 -13.50 -30.54
C GLY A 174 -6.50 -14.28 -29.92
N ILE A 175 -7.44 -13.59 -29.26
CA ILE A 175 -8.62 -14.19 -28.62
C ILE A 175 -9.80 -14.22 -29.61
N ASN A 176 -10.48 -15.35 -29.74
CA ASN A 176 -11.65 -15.46 -30.61
C ASN A 176 -12.79 -14.54 -30.11
N ARG A 177 -13.57 -14.00 -31.06
CA ARG A 177 -14.67 -13.06 -30.77
C ARG A 177 -15.79 -13.65 -29.92
N ASP A 178 -15.95 -14.96 -29.91
CA ASP A 178 -16.95 -15.66 -29.11
C ASP A 178 -16.54 -15.86 -27.64
N PHE A 179 -15.30 -15.47 -27.32
CA PHE A 179 -14.71 -15.64 -26.01
C PHE A 179 -14.32 -14.29 -25.37
N SER A 180 -14.23 -14.32 -24.06
CA SER A 180 -13.72 -13.25 -23.20
C SER A 180 -12.83 -13.85 -22.13
N THR A 181 -11.85 -13.10 -21.63
CA THR A 181 -10.96 -13.61 -20.56
C THR A 181 -11.69 -13.64 -19.22
N ASN A 182 -12.54 -12.65 -18.95
CA ASN A 182 -13.37 -12.63 -17.76
C ASN A 182 -14.66 -11.83 -17.99
N ILE A 183 -15.62 -12.04 -17.09
CA ILE A 183 -16.88 -11.29 -17.04
C ILE A 183 -16.97 -10.65 -15.67
N ALA A 184 -17.18 -9.34 -15.63
CA ALA A 184 -17.36 -8.57 -14.40
C ALA A 184 -18.82 -8.13 -14.29
N PHE A 185 -19.33 -8.04 -13.05
CA PHE A 185 -20.68 -7.56 -12.79
C PHE A 185 -20.82 -7.06 -11.35
N ASP A 186 -21.90 -6.34 -11.08
CA ASP A 186 -22.21 -5.77 -9.79
C ASP A 186 -23.38 -6.49 -9.12
N VAL A 187 -23.33 -6.55 -7.80
CA VAL A 187 -24.40 -7.00 -6.92
C VAL A 187 -24.63 -5.93 -5.86
N PRO A 188 -25.56 -4.98 -6.12
CA PRO A 188 -25.77 -3.82 -5.24
C PRO A 188 -26.21 -4.19 -3.82
N ASN A 189 -26.90 -5.32 -3.66
CA ASN A 189 -27.30 -5.80 -2.34
C ASN A 189 -26.22 -6.73 -1.75
N GLU A 190 -25.49 -6.23 -0.77
CA GLU A 190 -24.42 -6.98 -0.12
C GLU A 190 -24.87 -8.29 0.52
N LEU A 191 -26.11 -8.34 1.04
CA LEU A 191 -26.67 -9.55 1.65
C LEU A 191 -26.89 -10.68 0.65
N GLU A 192 -27.04 -10.36 -0.64
CA GLU A 192 -27.22 -11.35 -1.70
C GLU A 192 -25.89 -11.88 -2.27
N ARG A 193 -24.77 -11.21 -2.01
CA ARG A 193 -23.46 -11.58 -2.58
C ARG A 193 -23.09 -13.04 -2.30
N THR A 194 -23.29 -13.50 -1.08
CA THR A 194 -23.01 -14.91 -0.71
C THR A 194 -23.89 -15.91 -1.44
N ASN A 195 -25.19 -15.61 -1.57
CA ASN A 195 -26.13 -16.47 -2.28
C ASN A 195 -25.83 -16.51 -3.77
N ILE A 196 -25.48 -15.38 -4.37
CA ILE A 196 -25.12 -15.30 -5.79
C ILE A 196 -23.82 -16.08 -6.03
N LYS A 197 -22.81 -15.95 -5.17
CA LYS A 197 -21.57 -16.76 -5.26
C LYS A 197 -21.88 -18.27 -5.27
N GLN A 198 -22.76 -18.75 -4.40
CA GLN A 198 -23.16 -20.15 -4.36
C GLN A 198 -23.94 -20.58 -5.61
N LYS A 199 -24.83 -19.73 -6.14
CA LYS A 199 -25.53 -20.01 -7.40
C LYS A 199 -24.57 -20.14 -8.57
N LEU A 200 -23.57 -19.26 -8.66
CA LEU A 200 -22.56 -19.28 -9.70
C LEU A 200 -21.68 -20.53 -9.64
N GLN A 201 -21.28 -20.95 -8.46
CA GLN A 201 -20.51 -22.19 -8.26
C GLN A 201 -21.26 -23.44 -8.69
N ARG A 202 -22.60 -23.40 -8.69
CA ARG A 202 -23.46 -24.50 -9.19
C ARG A 202 -23.64 -24.49 -10.71
N LEU A 203 -23.39 -23.37 -11.38
CA LEU A 203 -23.51 -23.25 -12.84
C LEU A 203 -22.39 -24.00 -13.57
N ASP A 204 -21.17 -23.90 -13.08
CA ASP A 204 -20.00 -24.53 -13.66
C ASP A 204 -18.94 -24.66 -12.57
N LEU A 205 -18.34 -25.83 -12.41
CA LEU A 205 -17.32 -26.11 -11.39
C LEU A 205 -15.97 -25.49 -11.73
N ASP A 206 -15.71 -25.18 -12.99
CA ASP A 206 -14.44 -24.60 -13.45
C ASP A 206 -14.42 -23.05 -13.39
N LEU A 207 -15.50 -22.45 -12.86
CA LEU A 207 -15.56 -21.00 -12.67
C LEU A 207 -14.87 -20.58 -11.37
N ASN A 208 -13.81 -19.79 -11.50
CA ASN A 208 -13.24 -19.06 -10.39
C ASN A 208 -13.98 -17.72 -10.22
N ILE A 209 -14.64 -17.57 -9.09
CA ILE A 209 -15.47 -16.42 -8.75
C ILE A 209 -14.69 -15.56 -7.75
N ILE A 210 -14.17 -14.45 -8.22
CA ILE A 210 -13.39 -13.50 -7.44
C ILE A 210 -14.32 -12.38 -6.99
N GLN A 211 -14.46 -12.19 -5.68
CA GLN A 211 -15.14 -11.05 -5.10
C GLN A 211 -14.18 -9.89 -4.88
N LYS A 212 -14.69 -8.67 -4.92
CA LYS A 212 -13.93 -7.46 -4.58
C LYS A 212 -13.25 -7.57 -3.22
N GLU A 213 -13.95 -8.13 -2.23
CA GLU A 213 -13.46 -8.39 -0.89
C GLU A 213 -12.29 -9.40 -0.86
N ASP A 214 -12.29 -10.39 -1.77
CA ASP A 214 -11.19 -11.37 -1.88
C ASP A 214 -9.92 -10.69 -2.41
N ILE A 215 -10.06 -9.75 -3.35
CA ILE A 215 -8.96 -8.93 -3.86
C ILE A 215 -8.39 -8.05 -2.75
N LEU A 216 -9.26 -7.36 -2.01
CA LEU A 216 -8.87 -6.54 -0.86
C LEU A 216 -8.06 -7.33 0.15
N LYS A 217 -8.58 -8.48 0.60
CA LYS A 217 -7.90 -9.36 1.55
C LYS A 217 -6.53 -9.83 1.04
N LYS A 218 -6.41 -10.10 -0.26
CA LYS A 218 -5.15 -10.49 -0.87
C LYS A 218 -4.10 -9.37 -0.75
N TYR A 219 -4.47 -8.13 -1.09
CA TYR A 219 -3.57 -6.98 -0.95
C TYR A 219 -3.25 -6.68 0.52
N GLU A 220 -4.24 -6.72 1.40
CA GLU A 220 -4.02 -6.56 2.84
C GLU A 220 -3.05 -7.61 3.37
N THR A 221 -3.17 -8.86 2.96
CA THR A 221 -2.26 -9.94 3.35
C THR A 221 -0.84 -9.66 2.88
N ILE A 222 -0.66 -9.20 1.64
CA ILE A 222 0.65 -8.85 1.10
C ILE A 222 1.28 -7.69 1.87
N PHE A 223 0.52 -6.62 2.13
CA PHE A 223 1.03 -5.48 2.90
C PHE A 223 1.29 -5.82 4.36
N ASN A 224 0.43 -6.66 4.96
CA ASN A 224 0.66 -7.15 6.32
C ASN A 224 1.92 -8.02 6.39
N TYR A 225 2.16 -8.87 5.41
CA TYR A 225 3.38 -9.67 5.34
C TYR A 225 4.62 -8.77 5.19
N LYS A 226 4.64 -7.88 4.19
CA LYS A 226 5.75 -6.96 3.97
C LYS A 226 5.97 -6.03 5.16
N GLY A 227 4.90 -5.44 5.69
CA GLY A 227 4.96 -4.62 6.91
C GLY A 227 5.40 -5.41 8.14
N GLY A 228 5.01 -6.68 8.25
CA GLY A 228 5.42 -7.58 9.32
C GLY A 228 6.92 -7.86 9.34
N VAL A 229 7.54 -8.05 8.18
CA VAL A 229 9.01 -8.19 8.08
C VAL A 229 9.73 -6.95 8.63
N PHE A 230 9.29 -5.76 8.24
CA PHE A 230 9.84 -4.52 8.77
C PHE A 230 9.60 -4.35 10.26
N LEU A 231 8.44 -4.81 10.75
CA LEU A 231 8.12 -4.77 12.19
C LEU A 231 9.04 -5.69 13.00
N ILE A 232 9.38 -6.87 12.49
CA ILE A 232 10.35 -7.78 13.14
C ILE A 232 11.74 -7.12 13.19
N LEU A 233 12.20 -6.52 12.10
CA LEU A 233 13.47 -5.78 12.08
C LEU A 233 13.44 -4.61 13.07
N TYR A 234 12.30 -3.90 13.14
CA TYR A 234 12.11 -2.82 14.09
C TYR A 234 12.16 -3.32 15.55
N LEU A 235 11.62 -4.50 15.86
CA LEU A 235 11.70 -5.07 17.21
C LEU A 235 13.15 -5.27 17.66
N VAL A 236 14.04 -5.66 16.77
CA VAL A 236 15.48 -5.77 17.06
C VAL A 236 16.07 -4.38 17.40
N VAL A 237 15.74 -3.37 16.58
CA VAL A 237 16.17 -1.98 16.82
C VAL A 237 15.59 -1.46 18.13
N LEU A 238 14.33 -1.74 18.41
CA LEU A 238 13.66 -1.34 19.64
C LEU A 238 14.30 -1.98 20.86
N PHE A 239 14.63 -3.28 20.80
CA PHE A 239 15.33 -3.96 21.87
C PHE A 239 16.72 -3.32 22.13
N ALA A 240 17.49 -3.06 21.08
CA ALA A 240 18.76 -2.38 21.19
C ALA A 240 18.59 -0.97 21.81
N PHE A 241 17.56 -0.24 21.39
CA PHE A 241 17.21 1.08 21.93
C PHE A 241 16.92 1.01 23.45
N ILE A 242 16.11 0.07 23.89
CA ILE A 242 15.81 -0.15 25.32
C ILE A 242 17.08 -0.43 26.10
N MET A 243 17.95 -1.30 25.58
CA MET A 243 19.23 -1.62 26.22
C MET A 243 20.17 -0.41 26.32
N ILE A 244 20.24 0.39 25.28
CA ILE A 244 21.06 1.63 25.28
C ILE A 244 20.50 2.64 26.30
N LEU A 245 19.18 2.82 26.36
CA LEU A 245 18.54 3.66 27.37
C LEU A 245 18.85 3.16 28.78
N TYR A 246 18.64 1.88 29.02
CA TYR A 246 18.93 1.28 30.33
C TYR A 246 20.38 1.48 30.74
N GLN A 247 21.34 1.22 29.84
CA GLN A 247 22.77 1.42 30.09
C GLN A 247 23.08 2.88 30.39
N ARG A 248 22.55 3.82 29.60
CA ARG A 248 22.81 5.27 29.76
C ARG A 248 22.30 5.79 31.09
N TYR A 249 21.10 5.37 31.51
CA TYR A 249 20.53 5.78 32.80
C TYR A 249 21.10 5.02 34.00
N SER A 250 21.70 3.85 33.79
CA SER A 250 22.40 3.12 34.84
C SER A 250 23.81 3.71 35.15
N GLN A 251 24.43 4.33 34.14
CA GLN A 251 25.74 4.99 34.26
C GLN A 251 25.58 6.46 34.65
N VAL A 252 25.21 6.71 35.91
CA VAL A 252 25.00 8.07 36.41
C VAL A 252 26.33 8.79 36.55
N SER A 253 26.41 9.95 35.98
CA SER A 253 27.60 10.82 36.13
C SER A 253 27.76 11.31 37.59
N ILE A 254 29.00 11.62 37.99
CA ILE A 254 29.30 12.17 39.32
C ILE A 254 28.43 13.41 39.59
N ASN A 255 28.22 14.25 38.60
CA ASN A 255 27.40 15.45 38.71
C ASN A 255 25.94 15.16 38.99
N GLU A 256 25.36 14.16 38.32
CA GLU A 256 23.95 13.74 38.55
C GLU A 256 23.79 13.15 39.95
N ARG A 257 24.75 12.34 40.43
CA ARG A 257 24.75 11.83 41.81
C ARG A 257 24.78 12.95 42.82
N LYS A 258 25.65 13.98 42.60
CA LYS A 258 25.71 15.16 43.46
C LYS A 258 24.39 15.92 43.50
N GLN A 259 23.73 16.13 42.34
CA GLN A 259 22.42 16.76 42.29
C GLN A 259 21.36 15.97 43.09
N ILE A 260 21.31 14.65 42.96
CA ILE A 260 20.39 13.81 43.73
C ILE A 260 20.72 13.91 45.23
N ALA A 261 21.98 13.91 45.62
CA ALA A 261 22.37 14.05 47.00
C ALA A 261 21.93 15.41 47.58
N ILE A 262 22.08 16.51 46.82
CA ILE A 262 21.60 17.83 47.20
C ILE A 262 20.07 17.83 47.38
N PHE A 263 19.29 17.28 46.43
CA PHE A 263 17.84 17.19 46.58
C PHE A 263 17.44 16.44 47.86
N LYS A 264 18.10 15.31 48.16
CA LYS A 264 17.86 14.58 49.41
C LYS A 264 18.23 15.39 50.67
N ALA A 265 19.32 16.13 50.62
CA ALA A 265 19.75 16.98 51.77
C ALA A 265 18.73 18.11 52.06
N ILE A 266 18.02 18.61 51.05
CA ILE A 266 16.96 19.63 51.18
C ILE A 266 15.60 19.00 51.56
N GLY A 267 15.52 17.65 51.71
CA GLY A 267 14.31 16.96 52.15
C GLY A 267 13.41 16.35 51.09
N TYR A 268 13.86 16.27 49.82
CA TYR A 268 13.10 15.59 48.78
C TYR A 268 13.09 14.09 49.03
N SER A 269 11.87 13.51 48.91
CA SER A 269 11.69 12.06 48.97
C SER A 269 12.19 11.38 47.69
N VAL A 270 12.45 10.08 47.77
CA VAL A 270 12.78 9.26 46.59
C VAL A 270 11.70 9.38 45.49
N ARG A 271 10.44 9.47 45.88
CA ARG A 271 9.31 9.61 44.95
C ARG A 271 9.36 10.96 44.21
N ASP A 272 9.75 12.02 44.89
CA ASP A 272 9.83 13.36 44.28
C ASP A 272 10.96 13.42 43.27
N ILE A 273 12.11 12.81 43.58
CA ILE A 273 13.25 12.71 42.66
C ILE A 273 12.86 11.90 41.42
N ILE A 274 12.14 10.77 41.58
CA ILE A 274 11.64 9.98 40.46
C ILE A 274 10.69 10.82 39.60
N LYS A 275 9.74 11.56 40.19
CA LYS A 275 8.81 12.41 39.45
C LYS A 275 9.57 13.48 38.62
N ILE A 276 10.55 14.16 39.19
CA ILE A 276 11.34 15.17 38.49
C ILE A 276 12.07 14.53 37.30
N LYS A 277 12.76 13.40 37.51
CA LYS A 277 13.50 12.72 36.47
C LYS A 277 12.59 12.14 35.36
N MET A 278 11.46 11.61 35.74
CA MET A 278 10.47 11.11 34.77
C MET A 278 9.85 12.25 33.95
N SER A 279 9.60 13.42 34.59
CA SER A 279 9.12 14.60 33.86
C SER A 279 10.14 15.11 32.84
N GLU A 280 11.45 15.23 33.22
CA GLU A 280 12.52 15.57 32.30
C GLU A 280 12.55 14.62 31.07
N ASN A 281 12.48 13.32 31.35
CA ASN A 281 12.52 12.29 30.32
C ASN A 281 11.24 12.26 29.45
N PHE A 282 10.09 12.58 30.04
CA PHE A 282 8.84 12.72 29.29
C PHE A 282 8.95 13.83 28.25
N VAL A 283 9.52 14.99 28.62
CA VAL A 283 9.73 16.09 27.67
C VAL A 283 10.66 15.67 26.53
N VAL A 284 11.77 15.00 26.83
CA VAL A 284 12.70 14.50 25.81
C VAL A 284 11.99 13.50 24.87
N ALA A 285 11.23 12.55 25.42
CA ALA A 285 10.51 11.56 24.65
C ALA A 285 9.44 12.23 23.77
N PHE A 286 8.67 13.18 24.32
CA PHE A 286 7.61 13.89 23.59
C PHE A 286 8.18 14.68 22.41
N VAL A 287 9.24 15.44 22.63
CA VAL A 287 9.90 16.22 21.57
C VAL A 287 10.51 15.27 20.53
N SER A 288 11.16 14.18 20.96
CA SER A 288 11.68 13.16 20.03
C SER A 288 10.57 12.52 19.17
N TYR A 289 9.41 12.25 19.78
CA TYR A 289 8.25 11.74 19.07
C TYR A 289 7.79 12.70 17.97
N LEU A 290 7.60 13.98 18.29
CA LEU A 290 7.17 14.98 17.32
C LEU A 290 8.17 15.10 16.14
N PHE A 291 9.46 15.20 16.45
CA PHE A 291 10.50 15.28 15.42
C PHE A 291 10.58 14.00 14.58
N GLY A 292 10.49 12.83 15.20
CA GLY A 292 10.51 11.54 14.50
C GLY A 292 9.36 11.38 13.52
N VAL A 293 8.14 11.74 13.96
CA VAL A 293 6.93 11.72 13.10
C VAL A 293 7.04 12.73 11.96
N LEU A 294 7.50 13.96 12.23
CA LEU A 294 7.71 14.98 11.20
C LEU A 294 8.73 14.55 10.14
N LEU A 295 9.85 13.99 10.57
CA LEU A 295 10.86 13.45 9.65
C LEU A 295 10.31 12.29 8.81
N ALA A 296 9.52 11.41 9.41
CA ALA A 296 8.88 10.32 8.70
C ALA A 296 7.89 10.84 7.65
N TYR A 297 7.08 11.84 8.01
CA TYR A 297 6.17 12.49 7.09
C TYR A 297 6.92 13.10 5.90
N PHE A 298 7.98 13.85 6.16
CA PHE A 298 8.82 14.45 5.11
C PHE A 298 9.43 13.37 4.21
N PHE A 299 10.00 12.31 4.80
CA PHE A 299 10.64 11.24 4.04
C PHE A 299 9.67 10.46 3.16
N VAL A 300 8.47 10.14 3.68
CA VAL A 300 7.49 9.31 2.95
C VAL A 300 6.79 10.13 1.87
N PHE A 301 6.29 11.33 2.21
CA PHE A 301 5.37 12.05 1.33
C PHE A 301 6.04 13.13 0.48
N ILE A 302 7.14 13.71 0.93
CA ILE A 302 7.87 14.72 0.15
C ILE A 302 8.99 14.06 -0.65
N LEU A 303 9.81 13.22 -0.02
CA LEU A 303 10.86 12.49 -0.71
C LEU A 303 10.37 11.20 -1.40
N ASN A 304 9.09 10.82 -1.20
CA ASN A 304 8.46 9.65 -1.81
C ASN A 304 9.15 8.32 -1.48
N ALA A 305 9.71 8.19 -0.27
CA ALA A 305 10.36 7.00 0.29
C ALA A 305 11.22 6.21 -0.73
N PRO A 306 12.28 6.77 -1.31
CA PRO A 306 12.89 6.33 -2.57
C PRO A 306 13.35 4.86 -2.62
N ILE A 307 13.68 4.26 -1.48
CA ILE A 307 14.13 2.85 -1.39
C ILE A 307 12.98 1.95 -0.92
N LEU A 308 12.28 2.37 0.13
CA LEU A 308 11.25 1.56 0.79
C LEU A 308 10.01 1.38 -0.09
N LYS A 309 9.64 2.39 -0.86
CA LYS A 309 8.54 2.35 -1.81
C LYS A 309 8.61 1.12 -2.72
N ASN A 310 9.76 0.88 -3.35
CA ASN A 310 9.93 -0.23 -4.29
C ASN A 310 9.79 -1.61 -3.62
N ILE A 311 10.19 -1.72 -2.34
CA ILE A 311 10.04 -2.98 -1.58
C ILE A 311 8.56 -3.30 -1.33
N PHE A 312 7.73 -2.27 -1.09
CA PHE A 312 6.29 -2.46 -0.87
C PHE A 312 5.54 -2.75 -2.18
N ILE A 313 5.99 -2.22 -3.34
CA ILE A 313 5.26 -2.22 -4.61
C ILE A 313 6.01 -2.98 -5.70
N ASP A 314 6.42 -4.15 -5.43
CA ASP A 314 7.02 -5.06 -6.42
C ASP A 314 5.94 -5.84 -7.19
N PHE A 315 4.90 -5.12 -7.70
CA PHE A 315 3.77 -5.74 -8.39
C PHE A 315 3.76 -5.52 -9.91
N SER A 316 4.50 -4.54 -10.42
CA SER A 316 4.57 -4.28 -11.85
C SER A 316 5.97 -4.54 -12.41
N ASN A 317 6.00 -5.05 -13.63
CA ASN A 317 7.26 -5.27 -14.37
C ASN A 317 7.88 -3.95 -14.86
N ILE A 318 7.18 -2.84 -14.73
CA ILE A 318 7.64 -1.50 -15.10
C ILE A 318 8.03 -0.77 -13.81
N LYS A 319 9.17 -0.08 -13.82
CA LYS A 319 9.60 0.74 -12.68
C LYS A 319 8.54 1.81 -12.39
N ASN A 320 7.81 1.64 -11.31
CA ASN A 320 6.75 2.55 -10.91
C ASN A 320 7.29 3.80 -10.23
N ASP A 321 7.10 4.92 -10.86
CA ASP A 321 7.44 6.24 -10.31
C ASP A 321 6.19 6.96 -9.76
N PHE A 322 5.31 6.19 -9.09
CA PHE A 322 4.09 6.75 -8.50
C PHE A 322 4.38 7.57 -7.23
N ILE A 323 3.46 8.46 -6.90
CA ILE A 323 3.52 9.32 -5.72
C ILE A 323 2.69 8.67 -4.61
N ILE A 324 3.26 8.56 -3.40
CA ILE A 324 2.52 8.11 -2.22
C ILE A 324 1.72 9.28 -1.69
N TYR A 325 0.38 9.19 -1.75
CA TYR A 325 -0.50 10.21 -1.16
C TYR A 325 -0.62 10.04 0.34
N PRO A 326 -0.55 11.14 1.11
CA PRO A 326 -0.66 11.07 2.54
C PRO A 326 -2.06 10.59 2.97
N TYR A 327 -2.09 9.46 3.65
CA TYR A 327 -3.25 8.97 4.37
C TYR A 327 -2.81 8.48 5.74
N ILE A 328 -3.18 9.25 6.77
CA ILE A 328 -2.82 8.93 8.15
C ILE A 328 -4.05 9.18 9.02
N GLU A 329 -4.52 8.14 9.65
CA GLU A 329 -5.58 8.25 10.63
C GLU A 329 -5.06 8.83 11.94
N PHE A 330 -5.87 9.65 12.59
CA PHE A 330 -5.50 10.20 13.91
C PHE A 330 -5.24 9.11 14.95
N SER A 331 -5.97 8.00 14.87
CA SER A 331 -5.75 6.81 15.69
C SER A 331 -4.32 6.27 15.62
N THR A 332 -3.70 6.34 14.44
CA THR A 332 -2.30 5.91 14.21
C THR A 332 -1.32 6.77 15.02
N PHE A 333 -1.51 8.09 15.03
CA PHE A 333 -0.66 8.99 15.83
C PHE A 333 -0.78 8.69 17.32
N VAL A 334 -2.00 8.51 17.82
CA VAL A 334 -2.24 8.19 19.24
C VAL A 334 -1.62 6.85 19.61
N THR A 335 -1.79 5.83 18.78
CA THR A 335 -1.24 4.50 19.01
C THR A 335 0.30 4.51 19.03
N LEU A 336 0.92 5.17 18.07
CA LEU A 336 2.37 5.34 18.00
C LEU A 336 2.90 6.09 19.23
N PHE A 337 2.21 7.17 19.63
CA PHE A 337 2.57 7.96 20.80
C PHE A 337 2.53 7.12 22.07
N LEU A 338 1.41 6.47 22.34
CA LEU A 338 1.25 5.65 23.54
C LEU A 338 2.26 4.49 23.59
N PHE A 339 2.42 3.79 22.49
CA PHE A 339 3.37 2.68 22.38
C PHE A 339 4.81 3.15 22.68
N PHE A 340 5.24 4.22 22.06
CA PHE A 340 6.59 4.76 22.26
C PHE A 340 6.77 5.29 23.69
N MET A 341 5.82 6.08 24.20
CA MET A 341 5.90 6.66 25.53
C MET A 341 5.98 5.60 26.62
N VAL A 342 5.14 4.57 26.53
CA VAL A 342 5.15 3.48 27.50
C VAL A 342 6.50 2.77 27.52
N LEU A 343 7.04 2.45 26.35
CA LEU A 343 8.33 1.75 26.23
C LEU A 343 9.50 2.62 26.71
N PHE A 344 9.52 3.88 26.31
CA PHE A 344 10.57 4.81 26.71
C PHE A 344 10.58 5.00 28.24
N LEU A 345 9.44 5.38 28.80
CA LEU A 345 9.34 5.68 30.24
C LEU A 345 9.59 4.44 31.09
N SER A 346 9.12 3.26 30.65
CA SER A 346 9.37 1.98 31.35
C SER A 346 10.87 1.64 31.39
N SER A 347 11.58 1.88 30.26
CA SER A 347 13.02 1.62 30.18
C SER A 347 13.86 2.52 31.10
N VAL A 348 13.38 3.74 31.34
CA VAL A 348 14.05 4.74 32.19
C VAL A 348 13.70 4.56 33.66
N LEU A 349 12.50 4.07 33.98
CA LEU A 349 11.98 3.99 35.34
C LEU A 349 12.87 3.16 36.28
N ILE A 350 13.30 1.98 35.83
CA ILE A 350 14.11 1.07 36.67
C ILE A 350 15.46 1.66 37.03
N PRO A 351 16.28 2.20 36.09
CA PRO A 351 17.53 2.86 36.43
C PRO A 351 17.34 4.07 37.34
N VAL A 352 16.36 4.92 37.03
CA VAL A 352 16.06 6.14 37.81
C VAL A 352 15.67 5.77 39.24
N TRP A 353 14.85 4.74 39.42
CA TRP A 353 14.51 4.25 40.76
C TRP A 353 15.73 3.77 41.54
N LYS A 354 16.61 2.94 40.95
CA LYS A 354 17.84 2.47 41.58
C LYS A 354 18.71 3.61 42.05
N ILE A 355 18.91 4.61 41.21
CA ILE A 355 19.78 5.78 41.54
C ILE A 355 19.13 6.62 42.61
N SER A 356 17.85 6.85 42.55
CA SER A 356 17.12 7.63 43.56
C SER A 356 17.10 6.94 44.93
N ALA A 357 17.31 5.64 45.00
CA ALA A 357 17.38 4.89 46.24
C ALA A 357 18.77 4.91 46.92
N ILE A 358 19.86 5.28 46.21
CA ILE A 358 21.23 5.30 46.78
C ILE A 358 21.34 6.25 47.97
N ASN A 359 22.07 5.82 49.03
CA ASN A 359 22.30 6.63 50.20
C ASN A 359 23.16 7.86 49.92
N PRO A 360 22.77 9.05 50.41
CA PRO A 360 23.56 10.30 50.16
C PRO A 360 25.01 10.20 50.61
N TYR A 361 25.30 9.45 51.64
CA TYR A 361 26.66 9.29 52.19
C TYR A 361 27.61 8.57 51.24
N GLU A 362 27.15 7.67 50.39
CA GLU A 362 27.98 6.98 49.39
C GLU A 362 28.23 7.80 48.13
N SER A 363 27.44 8.82 47.91
CA SER A 363 27.52 9.66 46.70
C SER A 363 28.38 10.92 46.85
N LEU A 364 28.83 11.24 48.04
CA LEU A 364 29.67 12.39 48.33
C LEU A 364 31.16 12.00 48.55
N ARG A 365 31.47 10.74 48.54
CA ARG A 365 32.80 10.18 48.59
C ARG A 365 33.28 9.84 47.18
#